data_c7863ad747c4c14f64223cbf1de588b1
#
_entry.id   c7863ad747c4c14f64223cbf1de588b1
#
_cell.length_a   1.000
_cell.length_b   1.000
_cell.length_c   1.000
_cell.angle_alpha   90.00
_cell.angle_beta   90.00
_cell.angle_gamma   90.00
#
_symmetry.space_group_name_H-M   'P 1'
#
loop_
_entity.id
_entity.type
_entity.pdbx_description
1 polymer ?
#
loop_
_entity_poly.entity_id
_entity_poly.type
_entity_poly.pdbx_seq_one_letter_code
_entity_poly.pdbx_strand_id
1 'polypeptide(L)'
;MLGFEKDYPDARRILLNINYRCSKSIVSAAGQLIMNNKTRFQKQIRAFHSAGPSIYIRQCQSVQEETTAILEQIHDYEEHGIKYSDMAVLVRTNIGARAI
;
A
#
# COMPACT_ATOMS: atom_id res chain seq x y z
N MET A 1 4.85 8.73 18.87
CA MET A 1 3.38 8.56 18.83
C MET A 1 2.84 7.57 19.87
N LEU A 2 3.47 6.42 20.09
CA LEU A 2 2.99 5.44 21.09
C LEU A 2 3.05 5.92 22.55
N GLY A 3 3.80 7.00 22.86
CA GLY A 3 3.89 7.64 24.17
C GLY A 3 2.93 8.80 24.40
N PHE A 4 2.20 9.25 23.37
CA PHE A 4 1.41 10.48 23.41
C PHE A 4 0.41 10.52 24.58
N GLU A 5 -0.24 9.41 24.88
CA GLU A 5 -1.21 9.34 25.98
C GLU A 5 -0.57 9.40 27.38
N LYS A 6 0.74 9.11 27.47
CA LYS A 6 1.49 9.30 28.73
C LYS A 6 1.79 10.79 28.98
N ASP A 7 2.07 11.51 27.89
CA ASP A 7 2.40 12.92 27.96
C ASP A 7 1.13 13.79 28.08
N TYR A 8 -0.01 13.28 27.58
CA TYR A 8 -1.32 13.97 27.59
C TYR A 8 -2.42 13.02 28.10
N PRO A 9 -2.57 12.87 29.42
CA PRO A 9 -3.52 11.92 30.04
C PRO A 9 -4.99 12.19 29.69
N ASP A 10 -5.35 13.45 29.43
CA ASP A 10 -6.71 13.87 29.07
C ASP A 10 -7.03 13.73 27.58
N ALA A 11 -6.09 13.24 26.78
CA ALA A 11 -6.29 13.08 25.34
C ALA A 11 -7.33 11.99 25.06
N ARG A 12 -8.30 12.32 24.23
CA ARG A 12 -9.32 11.36 23.78
C ARG A 12 -8.89 10.70 22.48
N ARG A 13 -8.83 9.36 22.47
CA ARG A 13 -8.54 8.58 21.28
C ARG A 13 -9.81 8.30 20.49
N ILE A 14 -9.79 8.64 19.20
CA ILE A 14 -10.83 8.27 18.24
C ILE A 14 -10.22 7.34 17.19
N LEU A 15 -10.81 6.16 17.00
CA LEU A 15 -10.33 5.17 16.04
C LEU A 15 -11.14 5.28 14.74
N LEU A 16 -10.45 5.57 13.64
CA LEU A 16 -11.03 5.51 12.30
C LEU A 16 -10.79 4.10 11.73
N ASN A 17 -11.84 3.29 11.73
CA ASN A 17 -11.75 1.86 11.43
C ASN A 17 -12.16 1.49 10.01
N ILE A 18 -12.71 2.42 9.24
CA ILE A 18 -13.19 2.17 7.88
C ILE A 18 -12.22 2.81 6.88
N ASN A 19 -11.74 2.01 5.94
CA ASN A 19 -10.96 2.47 4.80
C ASN A 19 -11.88 2.62 3.59
N TYR A 20 -12.07 3.86 3.14
CA TYR A 20 -12.92 4.21 2.01
C TYR A 20 -12.17 4.28 0.67
N ARG A 21 -10.84 4.10 0.67
CA ARG A 21 -10.00 4.23 -0.53
C ARG A 21 -9.77 2.90 -1.22
N CYS A 22 -9.37 1.89 -0.46
CA CYS A 22 -8.84 0.65 -1.00
C CYS A 22 -9.90 -0.46 -1.04
N SER A 23 -9.76 -1.37 -1.99
CA SER A 23 -10.51 -2.61 -2.03
C SER A 23 -10.21 -3.50 -0.82
N LYS A 24 -11.10 -4.44 -0.55
CA LYS A 24 -10.95 -5.40 0.55
C LYS A 24 -9.67 -6.22 0.41
N SER A 25 -9.26 -6.60 -0.82
CA SER A 25 -8.01 -7.34 -1.08
C SER A 25 -6.79 -6.58 -0.58
N ILE A 26 -6.69 -5.28 -0.90
CA ILE A 26 -5.57 -4.42 -0.48
C ILE A 26 -5.57 -4.21 1.04
N VAL A 27 -6.73 -3.90 1.63
CA VAL A 27 -6.85 -3.68 3.09
C VAL A 27 -6.47 -4.94 3.86
N SER A 28 -6.87 -6.12 3.37
CA SER A 28 -6.54 -7.41 3.99
C SER A 28 -5.03 -7.68 3.94
N ALA A 29 -4.40 -7.52 2.78
CA ALA A 29 -2.96 -7.74 2.62
C ALA A 29 -2.14 -6.77 3.48
N ALA A 30 -2.48 -5.49 3.47
CA ALA A 30 -1.83 -4.49 4.32
C ALA A 30 -2.01 -4.81 5.81
N GLY A 31 -3.20 -5.28 6.21
CA GLY A 31 -3.50 -5.72 7.57
C GLY A 31 -2.62 -6.89 8.00
N GLN A 32 -2.45 -7.90 7.15
CA GLN A 32 -1.57 -9.04 7.42
C GLN A 32 -0.10 -8.60 7.56
N LEU A 33 0.37 -7.73 6.69
CA LEU A 33 1.73 -7.21 6.75
C LEU A 33 2.00 -6.48 8.06
N ILE A 34 1.09 -5.59 8.48
CA ILE A 34 1.27 -4.81 9.71
C ILE A 34 1.16 -5.66 10.98
N MET A 35 0.55 -6.84 10.92
CA MET A 35 0.49 -7.75 12.07
C MET A 35 1.86 -8.24 12.53
N ASN A 36 2.87 -8.21 11.67
CA ASN A 36 4.26 -8.53 12.03
C ASN A 36 4.87 -7.51 13.00
N ASN A 37 4.33 -6.29 13.09
CA ASN A 37 4.79 -5.28 14.03
C ASN A 37 4.20 -5.52 15.42
N LYS A 38 5.06 -5.94 16.37
CA LYS A 38 4.65 -6.22 17.76
C LYS A 38 4.28 -4.95 18.54
N THR A 39 4.94 -3.82 18.23
CA THR A 39 4.73 -2.54 18.93
C THR A 39 3.84 -1.64 18.08
N ARG A 40 2.52 -1.81 18.20
CA ARG A 40 1.52 -1.03 17.48
C ARG A 40 0.22 -0.89 18.26
N PHE A 41 -0.59 0.11 17.92
CA PHE A 41 -1.98 0.11 18.36
C PHE A 41 -2.76 -1.01 17.66
N GLN A 42 -3.44 -1.84 18.42
CA GLN A 42 -4.32 -2.84 17.84
C GLN A 42 -5.52 -2.13 17.22
N LYS A 43 -5.59 -2.17 15.89
CA LYS A 43 -6.65 -1.56 15.11
C LYS A 43 -7.07 -2.53 14.01
N GLN A 44 -8.36 -2.86 13.99
CA GLN A 44 -8.94 -3.63 12.89
C GLN A 44 -9.51 -2.64 11.87
N ILE A 45 -8.88 -2.54 10.72
CA ILE A 45 -9.36 -1.72 9.61
C ILE A 45 -10.23 -2.60 8.72
N ARG A 46 -11.42 -2.09 8.38
CA ARG A 46 -12.34 -2.72 7.44
C ARG A 46 -12.38 -1.91 6.15
N ALA A 47 -12.41 -2.57 5.00
CA ALA A 47 -12.65 -1.91 3.74
C ALA A 47 -14.13 -1.55 3.60
N PHE A 48 -14.41 -0.36 3.09
CA PHE A 48 -15.74 0.04 2.66
C PHE A 48 -16.11 -0.64 1.33
N HIS A 49 -15.14 -0.71 0.41
CA HIS A 49 -15.34 -1.33 -0.89
C HIS A 49 -15.29 -2.86 -0.82
N SER A 50 -15.95 -3.51 -1.78
CA SER A 50 -15.92 -4.96 -1.99
C SER A 50 -14.51 -5.46 -2.35
N ALA A 51 -14.39 -6.78 -2.58
CA ALA A 51 -13.16 -7.35 -3.11
C ALA A 51 -12.82 -6.71 -4.46
N GLY A 52 -11.58 -6.25 -4.59
CA GLY A 52 -11.01 -5.77 -5.84
C GLY A 52 -10.19 -6.87 -6.54
N PRO A 53 -9.45 -6.53 -7.59
CA PRO A 53 -8.52 -7.42 -8.25
C PRO A 53 -7.54 -8.08 -7.28
N SER A 54 -7.00 -9.21 -7.68
CA SER A 54 -5.94 -9.88 -6.92
C SER A 54 -4.67 -9.04 -6.88
N ILE A 55 -3.92 -9.16 -5.79
CA ILE A 55 -2.58 -8.57 -5.68
C ILE A 55 -1.60 -9.54 -6.30
N TYR A 56 -0.76 -9.05 -7.19
CA TYR A 56 0.29 -9.82 -7.83
C TYR A 56 1.64 -9.49 -7.21
N ILE A 57 2.47 -10.51 -7.03
CA ILE A 57 3.85 -10.36 -6.58
C ILE A 57 4.72 -10.96 -7.68
N ARG A 58 5.64 -10.17 -8.22
CA ARG A 58 6.64 -10.61 -9.19
C ARG A 58 8.01 -10.48 -8.55
N GLN A 59 8.78 -11.55 -8.57
CA GLN A 59 10.18 -11.53 -8.17
C GLN A 59 11.05 -11.43 -9.42
N CYS A 60 11.91 -10.42 -9.48
CA CYS A 60 12.85 -10.20 -10.56
C CYS A 60 14.27 -10.52 -10.09
N GLN A 61 15.14 -10.95 -11.02
CA GLN A 61 16.52 -11.32 -10.70
C GLN A 61 17.50 -10.16 -10.89
N SER A 62 17.07 -9.08 -11.54
CA SER A 62 17.87 -7.88 -11.78
C SER A 62 17.01 -6.63 -11.79
N VAL A 63 17.64 -5.47 -11.56
CA VAL A 63 16.99 -4.14 -11.66
C VAL A 63 16.44 -3.91 -13.06
N GLN A 64 17.16 -4.36 -14.09
CA GLN A 64 16.71 -4.24 -15.48
C GLN A 64 15.44 -5.02 -15.74
N GLU A 65 15.35 -6.25 -15.23
CA GLU A 65 14.13 -7.06 -15.33
C GLU A 65 12.97 -6.41 -14.58
N GLU A 66 13.22 -5.87 -13.38
CA GLU A 66 12.22 -5.15 -12.60
C GLU A 66 11.70 -3.93 -13.36
N THR A 67 12.60 -3.10 -13.91
CA THR A 67 12.24 -1.92 -14.71
C THR A 67 11.42 -2.30 -15.93
N THR A 68 11.84 -3.32 -16.68
CA THR A 68 11.11 -3.80 -17.86
C THR A 68 9.70 -4.26 -17.46
N ALA A 69 9.58 -5.02 -16.39
CA ALA A 69 8.29 -5.52 -15.90
C ALA A 69 7.33 -4.39 -15.49
N ILE A 70 7.86 -3.32 -14.88
CA ILE A 70 7.08 -2.14 -14.51
C ILE A 70 6.58 -1.41 -15.76
N LEU A 71 7.48 -1.19 -16.75
CA LEU A 71 7.11 -0.51 -17.98
C LEU A 71 6.09 -1.29 -18.82
N GLU A 72 6.26 -2.61 -18.93
CA GLU A 72 5.28 -3.50 -19.58
C GLU A 72 3.91 -3.37 -18.91
N GLN A 73 3.85 -3.36 -17.58
CA GLN A 73 2.58 -3.25 -16.85
C GLN A 73 1.93 -1.87 -17.02
N ILE A 74 2.73 -0.79 -17.03
CA ILE A 74 2.23 0.56 -17.29
C ILE A 74 1.63 0.64 -18.70
N HIS A 75 2.30 0.07 -19.68
CA HIS A 75 1.82 0.05 -21.06
C HIS A 75 0.52 -0.77 -21.22
N ASP A 76 0.47 -1.96 -20.61
CA ASP A 76 -0.74 -2.78 -20.57
C ASP A 76 -1.94 -2.01 -19.98
N TYR A 77 -1.74 -1.29 -18.89
CA TYR A 77 -2.79 -0.47 -18.29
C TYR A 77 -3.21 0.71 -19.18
N GLU A 78 -2.27 1.34 -19.89
CA GLU A 78 -2.56 2.40 -20.86
C GLU A 78 -3.41 1.87 -22.01
N GLU A 79 -3.08 0.72 -22.59
CA GLU A 79 -3.85 0.07 -23.65
C GLU A 79 -5.28 -0.26 -23.20
N HIS A 80 -5.48 -0.53 -21.90
CA HIS A 80 -6.81 -0.72 -21.31
C HIS A 80 -7.50 0.58 -20.88
N GLY A 81 -6.96 1.74 -21.27
CA GLY A 81 -7.57 3.05 -21.06
C GLY A 81 -7.33 3.69 -19.70
N ILE A 82 -6.43 3.16 -18.89
CA ILE A 82 -6.02 3.78 -17.63
C ILE A 82 -5.00 4.89 -17.93
N LYS A 83 -5.24 6.09 -17.44
CA LYS A 83 -4.36 7.24 -17.67
C LYS A 83 -3.10 7.15 -16.79
N TYR A 84 -1.97 7.65 -17.29
CA TYR A 84 -0.74 7.76 -16.49
C TYR A 84 -0.94 8.55 -15.19
N SER A 85 -1.81 9.56 -15.18
CA SER A 85 -2.18 10.32 -13.98
C SER A 85 -2.81 9.47 -12.87
N ASP A 86 -3.34 8.30 -13.21
CA ASP A 86 -4.05 7.41 -12.30
C ASP A 86 -3.16 6.23 -11.86
N MET A 87 -1.90 6.22 -12.33
CA MET A 87 -0.90 5.22 -11.98
C MET A 87 0.15 5.81 -11.04
N ALA A 88 0.73 4.99 -10.19
CA ALA A 88 1.86 5.37 -9.34
C ALA A 88 2.81 4.20 -9.14
N VAL A 89 4.11 4.46 -9.26
CA VAL A 89 5.18 3.54 -8.90
C VAL A 89 5.79 4.00 -7.58
N LEU A 90 5.73 3.16 -6.56
CA LEU A 90 6.27 3.48 -5.24
C LEU A 90 7.59 2.77 -5.03
N VAL A 91 8.63 3.53 -4.78
CA VAL A 91 9.98 3.03 -4.50
C VAL A 91 10.43 3.41 -3.10
N ARG A 92 11.26 2.58 -2.49
CA ARG A 92 11.75 2.83 -1.13
C ARG A 92 12.80 3.95 -1.07
N THR A 93 13.59 4.11 -2.10
CA THR A 93 14.70 5.07 -2.17
C THR A 93 14.73 5.80 -3.50
N ASN A 94 15.26 7.04 -3.51
CA ASN A 94 15.42 7.83 -4.74
C ASN A 94 16.36 7.17 -5.76
N ILE A 95 17.23 6.24 -5.34
CA ILE A 95 18.13 5.50 -6.23
C ILE A 95 17.31 4.55 -7.10
N GLY A 96 16.33 3.87 -6.53
CA GLY A 96 15.41 3.01 -7.28
C GLY A 96 14.57 3.77 -8.31
N ALA A 97 14.19 5.02 -8.02
CA ALA A 97 13.43 5.85 -8.94
C ALA A 97 14.20 6.29 -10.19
N ARG A 98 15.54 6.22 -10.19
CA ARG A 98 16.36 6.58 -11.36
C ARG A 98 16.48 5.46 -12.40
N ALA A 99 16.07 4.26 -12.04
CA ALA A 99 16.13 3.10 -12.92
C ALA A 99 14.83 2.90 -13.74
N ILE A 100 13.77 3.60 -13.35
CA ILE A 100 12.45 3.61 -13.97
C ILE A 100 12.29 4.93 -14.73
#